data_1540fd4ad734598d94897a2848b997c3
#
_entry.id   1540fd4ad734598d94897a2848b997c3
#
_cell.length_a   1.000
_cell.length_b   1.000
_cell.length_c   1.000
_cell.angle_alpha   90.00
_cell.angle_beta   90.00
_cell.angle_gamma   90.00
#
_symmetry.space_group_name_H-M   'P 1'
#
loop_
_entity.id
_entity.type
_entity.pdbx_description
1 polymer ?
#
loop_
_entity_poly.entity_id
_entity_poly.type
_entity_poly.pdbx_seq_one_letter_code
_entity_poly.pdbx_strand_id
1 'polypeptide(L)'
;MNDPILHLIGLTPPIVVALAFALPLLSLVVKSRSIVEGYGVVGSLIAMILSVLTFYYTYFIKSPIVYTFGAWPPPIGIVYEVDRFNALLGLVVGVVFFLVAIYSIEYLEGREGIEWYYTLLLGMEAGMLGVLYTGDVFNLFVMLEVTSVTAYGLVAFYRSRKESIEAALKYALVGSVATTIYFIALALIYGSYGTLNMAQIALKTTSSVDYFFFILGGDKLWAVYTPALAVAGAAALALALWAFSVKAALFPNHFWLPDAHPAAPSPISAILSGLLVKVGVYAIARFTYTLFHAAQLSMLIDVALRNAVEALLIILIVLGSLSALVAGLLMMVQTDIKRLIAYSTIMHIGYIAIGLGLATKLGLEAALYHTINHAVAKALLFLAAGVFIHVAGTRSIDELSGMGRVMPLTTISFVIAAFSLAGLPPFNGFVSKYLLYTALIDKGLAPLTLIIVISSAFALLAYSKIIYGVWLKAPTRSLEGVHDPTWKMSVPLLILAILCVVLGLASPYIIEKLITPAIIDLAYNTSDYIKEAFNILASILGGR
;
A
#
# COMPACT_ATOMS: atom_id res chain seq x y z
N MET A 1 23.43 18.92 6.76
CA MET A 1 23.67 17.72 5.92
C MET A 1 24.65 16.70 6.50
N ASN A 2 25.15 16.89 7.71
CA ASN A 2 26.17 15.98 8.30
C ASN A 2 25.59 14.93 9.29
N ASP A 3 24.29 14.70 9.26
CA ASP A 3 23.67 13.67 10.10
C ASP A 3 23.72 12.32 9.35
N PRO A 4 24.55 11.34 9.80
CA PRO A 4 24.62 10.02 9.17
C PRO A 4 23.27 9.29 9.11
N ILE A 5 22.36 9.57 10.05
CA ILE A 5 21.04 8.95 10.11
C ILE A 5 20.19 9.42 8.93
N LEU A 6 20.24 10.71 8.57
CA LEU A 6 19.54 11.23 7.41
C LEU A 6 19.99 10.56 6.10
N HIS A 7 21.29 10.26 5.98
CA HIS A 7 21.80 9.51 4.83
C HIS A 7 21.25 8.08 4.78
N LEU A 8 21.18 7.39 5.92
CA LEU A 8 20.59 6.04 5.98
C LEU A 8 19.10 6.05 5.61
N ILE A 9 18.35 7.02 6.12
CA ILE A 9 16.91 7.17 5.80
C ILE A 9 16.71 7.44 4.30
N GLY A 10 17.43 8.41 3.74
CA GLY A 10 17.32 8.76 2.32
C GLY A 10 17.80 7.65 1.38
N LEU A 11 18.78 6.87 1.81
CA LEU A 11 19.32 5.77 1.01
C LEU A 11 18.57 4.44 1.21
N THR A 12 17.51 4.39 2.03
CA THR A 12 16.77 3.15 2.29
C THR A 12 16.34 2.44 1.00
N PRO A 13 15.57 3.02 0.06
CA PRO A 13 15.20 2.33 -1.17
C PRO A 13 16.41 1.98 -2.05
N PRO A 14 17.41 2.86 -2.31
CA PRO A 14 18.62 2.50 -3.05
C PRO A 14 19.42 1.34 -2.46
N ILE A 15 19.53 1.25 -1.12
CA ILE A 15 20.21 0.14 -0.45
C ILE A 15 19.47 -1.18 -0.76
N VAL A 16 18.15 -1.20 -0.65
CA VAL A 16 17.37 -2.41 -0.93
C VAL A 16 17.42 -2.80 -2.41
N VAL A 17 17.45 -1.81 -3.33
CA VAL A 17 17.70 -2.04 -4.77
C VAL A 17 19.06 -2.69 -4.97
N ALA A 18 20.11 -2.18 -4.33
CA ALA A 18 21.45 -2.75 -4.45
C ALA A 18 21.51 -4.19 -3.93
N LEU A 19 20.84 -4.48 -2.80
CA LEU A 19 20.71 -5.84 -2.28
C LEU A 19 19.97 -6.76 -3.24
N ALA A 20 18.90 -6.29 -3.87
CA ALA A 20 18.16 -7.06 -4.87
C ALA A 20 19.03 -7.43 -6.07
N PHE A 21 19.79 -6.47 -6.63
CA PHE A 21 20.66 -6.72 -7.78
C PHE A 21 21.91 -7.55 -7.43
N ALA A 22 22.41 -7.49 -6.20
CA ALA A 22 23.56 -8.28 -5.78
C ALA A 22 23.24 -9.78 -5.65
N LEU A 23 21.98 -10.16 -5.36
CA LEU A 23 21.59 -11.55 -5.15
C LEU A 23 21.80 -12.46 -6.38
N PRO A 24 21.36 -12.10 -7.61
CA PRO A 24 21.64 -12.89 -8.79
C PRO A 24 23.15 -13.07 -9.03
N LEU A 25 23.95 -12.02 -8.81
CA LEU A 25 25.41 -12.10 -8.95
C LEU A 25 26.01 -13.06 -7.92
N LEU A 26 25.57 -13.00 -6.66
CA LEU A 26 25.96 -13.94 -5.62
C LEU A 26 25.62 -15.37 -6.00
N SER A 27 24.44 -15.62 -6.58
CA SER A 27 23.98 -16.96 -6.96
C SER A 27 24.78 -17.59 -8.12
N LEU A 28 25.52 -16.80 -8.90
CA LEU A 28 26.44 -17.33 -9.92
C LEU A 28 27.63 -18.07 -9.28
N VAL A 29 28.08 -17.57 -8.12
CA VAL A 29 29.24 -18.13 -7.39
C VAL A 29 28.78 -19.12 -6.31
N VAL A 30 27.76 -18.75 -5.55
CA VAL A 30 27.26 -19.56 -4.43
C VAL A 30 26.02 -20.34 -4.85
N LYS A 31 26.17 -21.68 -4.95
CA LYS A 31 25.07 -22.58 -5.35
C LYS A 31 24.23 -23.09 -4.17
N SER A 32 24.57 -22.69 -2.94
CA SER A 32 23.85 -23.11 -1.74
C SER A 32 22.51 -22.39 -1.61
N ARG A 33 21.41 -23.17 -1.65
CA ARG A 33 20.06 -22.67 -1.45
C ARG A 33 19.89 -21.91 -0.14
N SER A 34 20.41 -22.46 0.96
CA SER A 34 20.28 -21.84 2.29
C SER A 34 20.96 -20.47 2.37
N ILE A 35 22.06 -20.27 1.62
CA ILE A 35 22.74 -18.97 1.57
C ILE A 35 21.90 -17.97 0.78
N VAL A 36 21.30 -18.36 -0.35
CA VAL A 36 20.42 -17.52 -1.16
C VAL A 36 19.16 -17.11 -0.36
N GLU A 37 18.53 -18.07 0.32
CA GLU A 37 17.38 -17.81 1.21
C GLU A 37 17.77 -16.90 2.37
N GLY A 38 18.90 -17.20 3.04
CA GLY A 38 19.43 -16.38 4.12
C GLY A 38 19.74 -14.95 3.69
N TYR A 39 20.34 -14.77 2.51
CA TYR A 39 20.57 -13.44 1.94
C TYR A 39 19.26 -12.67 1.71
N GLY A 40 18.25 -13.31 1.12
CA GLY A 40 16.95 -12.68 0.90
C GLY A 40 16.26 -12.23 2.19
N VAL A 41 16.32 -13.08 3.24
CA VAL A 41 15.78 -12.74 4.57
C VAL A 41 16.57 -11.62 5.23
N VAL A 42 17.91 -11.65 5.18
CA VAL A 42 18.76 -10.60 5.74
C VAL A 42 18.56 -9.28 4.99
N GLY A 43 18.42 -9.32 3.66
CA GLY A 43 18.09 -8.13 2.86
C GLY A 43 16.79 -7.46 3.29
N SER A 44 15.72 -8.25 3.48
CA SER A 44 14.45 -7.72 3.97
C SER A 44 14.52 -7.29 5.45
N LEU A 45 15.32 -7.96 6.28
CA LEU A 45 15.61 -7.52 7.66
C LEU A 45 16.26 -6.13 7.68
N ILE A 46 17.24 -5.90 6.80
CA ILE A 46 17.89 -4.58 6.66
C ILE A 46 16.86 -3.53 6.26
N ALA A 47 16.00 -3.81 5.28
CA ALA A 47 14.93 -2.91 4.87
C ALA A 47 13.96 -2.61 6.02
N MET A 48 13.58 -3.61 6.81
CA MET A 48 12.75 -3.45 8.00
C MET A 48 13.42 -2.55 9.04
N ILE A 49 14.70 -2.79 9.36
CA ILE A 49 15.45 -1.98 10.34
C ILE A 49 15.53 -0.52 9.88
N LEU A 50 15.81 -0.27 8.60
CA LEU A 50 15.85 1.08 8.04
C LEU A 50 14.46 1.75 8.06
N SER A 51 13.39 0.99 7.83
CA SER A 51 12.01 1.49 7.94
C SER A 51 11.62 1.82 9.39
N VAL A 52 12.06 1.01 10.37
CA VAL A 52 11.91 1.30 11.80
C VAL A 52 12.68 2.56 12.18
N LEU A 53 13.92 2.71 11.71
CA LEU A 53 14.72 3.91 11.94
C LEU A 53 14.07 5.16 11.35
N THR A 54 13.56 5.06 10.12
CA THR A 54 12.81 6.15 9.45
C THR A 54 11.58 6.55 10.25
N PHE A 55 10.78 5.56 10.68
CA PHE A 55 9.60 5.79 11.52
C PHE A 55 9.99 6.46 12.85
N TYR A 56 10.99 5.92 13.56
CA TYR A 56 11.44 6.48 14.84
C TYR A 56 11.87 7.94 14.69
N TYR A 57 12.72 8.22 13.70
CA TYR A 57 13.24 9.57 13.48
C TYR A 57 12.12 10.56 13.14
N THR A 58 11.20 10.15 12.25
CA THR A 58 10.09 11.02 11.78
C THR A 58 9.06 11.29 12.87
N TYR A 59 8.79 10.33 13.75
CA TYR A 59 7.80 10.50 14.82
C TYR A 59 8.33 11.20 16.05
N PHE A 60 9.63 11.01 16.39
CA PHE A 60 10.16 11.45 17.68
C PHE A 60 11.24 12.53 17.60
N ILE A 61 11.80 12.78 16.41
CA ILE A 61 12.89 13.74 16.26
C ILE A 61 12.50 14.88 15.32
N LYS A 62 12.13 14.60 14.06
CA LYS A 62 11.81 15.63 13.07
C LYS A 62 10.87 15.12 11.98
N SER A 63 9.79 15.86 11.68
CA SER A 63 8.89 15.66 10.52
C SER A 63 8.54 17.00 9.89
N PRO A 64 8.55 17.13 8.55
CA PRO A 64 9.07 16.17 7.58
C PRO A 64 10.61 16.15 7.51
N ILE A 65 11.14 15.08 6.90
CA ILE A 65 12.56 14.92 6.56
C ILE A 65 12.70 15.07 5.05
N VAL A 66 13.65 15.88 4.59
CA VAL A 66 13.98 15.96 3.16
C VAL A 66 15.42 15.49 2.94
N TYR A 67 15.61 14.58 1.99
CA TYR A 67 16.89 14.09 1.56
C TYR A 67 17.09 14.36 0.07
N THR A 68 18.20 15.05 -0.27
CA THR A 68 18.56 15.43 -1.63
C THR A 68 19.63 14.52 -2.19
N PHE A 69 19.39 13.89 -3.32
CA PHE A 69 20.38 13.06 -3.99
C PHE A 69 21.46 13.91 -4.65
N GLY A 70 22.73 13.59 -4.35
CA GLY A 70 23.88 14.32 -4.89
C GLY A 70 23.94 15.80 -4.50
N ALA A 71 23.23 16.20 -3.43
CA ALA A 71 23.09 17.60 -2.99
C ALA A 71 22.43 18.55 -4.02
N TRP A 72 21.71 18.00 -5.01
CA TRP A 72 20.92 18.82 -5.93
C TRP A 72 19.66 19.30 -5.22
N PRO A 73 19.45 20.63 -5.14
CA PRO A 73 18.28 21.16 -4.44
C PRO A 73 16.96 20.94 -5.22
N PRO A 74 15.82 20.82 -4.52
CA PRO A 74 14.52 20.88 -5.18
C PRO A 74 14.31 22.27 -5.85
N PRO A 75 13.71 22.38 -7.01
CA PRO A 75 13.07 21.30 -7.80
C PRO A 75 14.00 20.67 -8.86
N ILE A 76 15.30 20.97 -8.85
CA ILE A 76 16.25 20.54 -9.89
C ILE A 76 16.57 19.04 -9.73
N GLY A 77 16.81 18.61 -8.49
CA GLY A 77 17.09 17.21 -8.16
C GLY A 77 15.88 16.48 -7.61
N ILE A 78 15.90 15.14 -7.77
CA ILE A 78 14.95 14.27 -7.09
C ILE A 78 15.24 14.33 -5.58
N VAL A 79 14.18 14.47 -4.79
CA VAL A 79 14.24 14.44 -3.33
C VAL A 79 13.38 13.31 -2.78
N TYR A 80 13.81 12.74 -1.66
CA TYR A 80 12.89 12.00 -0.79
C TYR A 80 12.41 12.93 0.31
N GLU A 81 11.11 12.91 0.54
CA GLU A 81 10.44 13.72 1.53
C GLU A 81 9.54 12.83 2.39
N VAL A 82 9.98 12.61 3.63
CA VAL A 82 9.41 11.64 4.54
C VAL A 82 8.74 12.35 5.70
N ASP A 83 7.44 12.23 5.78
CA ASP A 83 6.59 12.69 6.90
C ASP A 83 6.05 11.49 7.70
N ARG A 84 5.25 11.75 8.74
CA ARG A 84 4.68 10.68 9.58
C ARG A 84 3.74 9.77 8.80
N PHE A 85 3.07 10.26 7.76
CA PHE A 85 2.14 9.47 6.96
C PHE A 85 2.86 8.37 6.18
N ASN A 86 3.90 8.72 5.43
CA ASN A 86 4.63 7.73 4.64
C ASN A 86 5.61 6.90 5.48
N ALA A 87 6.18 7.45 6.56
CA ALA A 87 7.03 6.69 7.47
C ALA A 87 6.26 5.55 8.17
N LEU A 88 5.01 5.81 8.60
CA LEU A 88 4.15 4.79 9.20
C LEU A 88 3.80 3.67 8.23
N LEU A 89 3.51 4.00 6.97
CA LEU A 89 3.27 3.00 5.92
C LEU A 89 4.54 2.23 5.56
N GLY A 90 5.70 2.89 5.53
CA GLY A 90 7.00 2.26 5.33
C GLY A 90 7.34 1.23 6.41
N LEU A 91 7.03 1.52 7.68
CA LEU A 91 7.15 0.57 8.79
C LEU A 91 6.31 -0.70 8.54
N VAL A 92 5.06 -0.54 8.12
CA VAL A 92 4.17 -1.69 7.81
C VAL A 92 4.73 -2.51 6.64
N VAL A 93 5.25 -1.85 5.60
CA VAL A 93 5.91 -2.51 4.46
C VAL A 93 7.08 -3.36 4.95
N GLY A 94 8.05 -2.77 5.66
CA GLY A 94 9.24 -3.48 6.12
C GLY A 94 8.91 -4.70 7.02
N VAL A 95 7.99 -4.52 7.98
CA VAL A 95 7.60 -5.62 8.89
C VAL A 95 6.93 -6.77 8.13
N VAL A 96 5.99 -6.48 7.25
CA VAL A 96 5.27 -7.54 6.51
C VAL A 96 6.18 -8.25 5.51
N PHE A 97 7.05 -7.53 4.78
CA PHE A 97 8.01 -8.15 3.87
C PHE A 97 8.98 -9.08 4.60
N PHE A 98 9.52 -8.65 5.73
CA PHE A 98 10.42 -9.50 6.53
C PHE A 98 9.75 -10.79 6.98
N LEU A 99 8.51 -10.72 7.49
CA LEU A 99 7.76 -11.90 7.90
C LEU A 99 7.46 -12.82 6.71
N VAL A 100 7.12 -12.25 5.56
CA VAL A 100 6.89 -13.00 4.32
C VAL A 100 8.18 -13.64 3.81
N ALA A 101 9.33 -12.96 3.92
CA ALA A 101 10.62 -13.53 3.51
C ALA A 101 10.97 -14.79 4.34
N ILE A 102 10.74 -14.76 5.65
CA ILE A 102 10.94 -15.95 6.53
C ILE A 102 9.95 -17.07 6.15
N TYR A 103 8.66 -16.74 6.00
CA TYR A 103 7.62 -17.70 5.64
C TYR A 103 7.93 -18.41 4.31
N SER A 104 8.53 -17.70 3.36
CA SER A 104 8.82 -18.19 2.02
C SER A 104 9.86 -19.31 2.00
N ILE A 105 10.75 -19.41 3.00
CA ILE A 105 11.78 -20.45 3.08
C ILE A 105 11.14 -21.85 3.01
N GLU A 106 10.17 -22.12 3.87
CA GLU A 106 9.47 -23.42 3.94
C GLU A 106 8.43 -23.54 2.82
N TYR A 107 7.68 -22.47 2.54
CA TYR A 107 6.64 -22.50 1.52
C TYR A 107 7.16 -22.86 0.11
N LEU A 108 8.40 -22.48 -0.20
CA LEU A 108 9.04 -22.74 -1.49
C LEU A 108 10.01 -23.92 -1.46
N GLU A 109 10.03 -24.70 -0.38
CA GLU A 109 10.90 -25.88 -0.31
C GLU A 109 10.69 -26.81 -1.50
N GLY A 110 11.81 -27.28 -2.09
CA GLY A 110 11.78 -28.10 -3.32
C GLY A 110 11.49 -27.34 -4.62
N ARG A 111 11.34 -26.01 -4.61
CA ARG A 111 11.13 -25.20 -5.84
C ARG A 111 12.46 -24.68 -6.37
N GLU A 112 12.51 -24.51 -7.68
CA GLU A 112 13.64 -23.90 -8.41
C GLU A 112 13.44 -22.38 -8.56
N GLY A 113 14.53 -21.64 -8.87
CA GLY A 113 14.49 -20.21 -9.15
C GLY A 113 14.33 -19.34 -7.90
N ILE A 114 14.81 -19.82 -6.76
CA ILE A 114 14.71 -19.13 -5.46
C ILE A 114 15.49 -17.82 -5.48
N GLU A 115 16.62 -17.78 -6.19
CA GLU A 115 17.42 -16.57 -6.41
C GLU A 115 16.59 -15.47 -7.08
N TRP A 116 15.80 -15.80 -8.09
CA TRP A 116 14.91 -14.86 -8.77
C TRP A 116 13.72 -14.46 -7.90
N TYR A 117 13.21 -15.40 -7.10
CA TYR A 117 12.14 -15.11 -6.18
C TYR A 117 12.55 -14.02 -5.17
N TYR A 118 13.67 -14.19 -4.47
CA TYR A 118 14.14 -13.22 -3.48
C TYR A 118 14.66 -11.93 -4.11
N THR A 119 15.24 -11.99 -5.32
CA THR A 119 15.59 -10.79 -6.09
C THR A 119 14.36 -9.92 -6.37
N LEU A 120 13.30 -10.52 -6.89
CA LEU A 120 12.07 -9.81 -7.19
C LEU A 120 11.33 -9.39 -5.92
N LEU A 121 11.41 -10.17 -4.84
CA LEU A 121 10.84 -9.82 -3.55
C LEU A 121 11.50 -8.54 -2.99
N LEU A 122 12.82 -8.49 -2.92
CA LEU A 122 13.58 -7.30 -2.49
C LEU A 122 13.37 -6.13 -3.44
N GLY A 123 13.32 -6.37 -4.75
CA GLY A 123 13.02 -5.34 -5.74
C GLY A 123 11.63 -4.72 -5.55
N MET A 124 10.63 -5.55 -5.22
CA MET A 124 9.27 -5.08 -4.92
C MET A 124 9.23 -4.28 -3.60
N GLU A 125 9.96 -4.72 -2.57
CA GLU A 125 10.11 -4.00 -1.31
C GLU A 125 10.76 -2.63 -1.51
N ALA A 126 11.87 -2.57 -2.27
CA ALA A 126 12.56 -1.34 -2.64
C ALA A 126 11.66 -0.38 -3.41
N GLY A 127 10.92 -0.89 -4.40
CA GLY A 127 9.97 -0.10 -5.18
C GLY A 127 8.87 0.50 -4.32
N MET A 128 8.28 -0.27 -3.40
CA MET A 128 7.24 0.22 -2.49
C MET A 128 7.76 1.29 -1.53
N LEU A 129 8.94 1.08 -0.92
CA LEU A 129 9.58 2.10 -0.07
C LEU A 129 9.93 3.35 -0.87
N GLY A 130 10.38 3.18 -2.12
CA GLY A 130 10.65 4.30 -3.03
C GLY A 130 9.41 5.12 -3.38
N VAL A 131 8.27 4.45 -3.63
CA VAL A 131 6.97 5.12 -3.83
C VAL A 131 6.56 5.92 -2.60
N LEU A 132 6.74 5.35 -1.41
CA LEU A 132 6.34 6.00 -0.16
C LEU A 132 7.21 7.22 0.16
N TYR A 133 8.52 7.13 -0.07
CA TYR A 133 9.46 8.16 0.39
C TYR A 133 9.74 9.26 -0.62
N THR A 134 9.36 9.09 -1.89
CA THR A 134 9.62 10.11 -2.91
C THR A 134 8.81 11.39 -2.69
N GLY A 135 9.48 12.54 -2.85
CA GLY A 135 8.89 13.88 -2.95
C GLY A 135 8.81 14.39 -4.39
N ASP A 136 8.88 13.51 -5.39
CA ASP A 136 8.85 13.83 -6.81
C ASP A 136 7.87 12.94 -7.57
N VAL A 137 6.96 13.54 -8.35
CA VAL A 137 5.89 12.79 -9.04
C VAL A 137 6.41 11.94 -10.21
N PHE A 138 7.56 12.29 -10.82
CA PHE A 138 8.18 11.46 -11.84
C PHE A 138 8.91 10.27 -11.21
N ASN A 139 9.63 10.49 -10.11
CA ASN A 139 10.24 9.39 -9.39
C ASN A 139 9.18 8.44 -8.80
N LEU A 140 7.99 8.96 -8.44
CA LEU A 140 6.84 8.14 -8.10
C LEU A 140 6.48 7.18 -9.25
N PHE A 141 6.44 7.66 -10.49
CA PHE A 141 6.24 6.82 -11.69
C PHE A 141 7.30 5.73 -11.79
N VAL A 142 8.59 6.09 -11.66
CA VAL A 142 9.71 5.14 -11.75
C VAL A 142 9.58 4.04 -10.69
N MET A 143 9.30 4.41 -9.43
CA MET A 143 9.18 3.44 -8.33
C MET A 143 7.89 2.59 -8.42
N LEU A 144 6.81 3.14 -8.99
CA LEU A 144 5.61 2.37 -9.36
C LEU A 144 5.92 1.30 -10.41
N GLU A 145 6.77 1.62 -11.41
CA GLU A 145 7.18 0.65 -12.42
C GLU A 145 8.09 -0.43 -11.84
N VAL A 146 9.07 -0.07 -10.99
CA VAL A 146 9.91 -1.05 -10.28
C VAL A 146 9.03 -2.02 -9.48
N THR A 147 8.06 -1.50 -8.73
CA THR A 147 7.11 -2.32 -7.96
C THR A 147 6.26 -3.21 -8.87
N SER A 148 5.82 -2.69 -10.00
CA SER A 148 4.91 -3.40 -10.91
C SER A 148 5.63 -4.53 -11.66
N VAL A 149 6.79 -4.27 -12.24
CA VAL A 149 7.56 -5.28 -12.99
C VAL A 149 7.96 -6.44 -12.08
N THR A 150 8.40 -6.15 -10.86
CA THR A 150 8.74 -7.18 -9.88
C THR A 150 7.50 -8.00 -9.47
N ALA A 151 6.34 -7.35 -9.31
CA ALA A 151 5.09 -8.03 -9.01
C ALA A 151 4.62 -8.93 -10.17
N TYR A 152 4.75 -8.48 -11.44
CA TYR A 152 4.41 -9.31 -12.62
C TYR A 152 5.28 -10.56 -12.66
N GLY A 153 6.59 -10.43 -12.43
CA GLY A 153 7.52 -11.56 -12.36
C GLY A 153 7.18 -12.54 -11.25
N LEU A 154 6.77 -12.06 -10.07
CA LEU A 154 6.37 -12.91 -8.95
C LEU A 154 5.00 -13.59 -9.17
N VAL A 155 4.06 -12.97 -9.88
CA VAL A 155 2.80 -13.62 -10.29
C VAL A 155 3.10 -14.75 -11.29
N ALA A 156 4.06 -14.55 -12.20
CA ALA A 156 4.52 -15.54 -13.18
C ALA A 156 5.49 -16.59 -12.60
N PHE A 157 5.76 -16.61 -11.28
CA PHE A 157 6.79 -17.46 -10.68
C PHE A 157 6.63 -18.95 -11.04
N TYR A 158 5.41 -19.46 -11.08
CA TYR A 158 5.12 -20.83 -11.53
C TYR A 158 5.04 -20.91 -13.06
N ARG A 159 6.19 -20.75 -13.74
CA ARG A 159 6.32 -20.66 -15.21
C ARG A 159 5.72 -21.84 -15.98
N SER A 160 5.64 -23.02 -15.38
CA SER A 160 5.05 -24.22 -15.98
C SER A 160 3.52 -24.20 -16.04
N ARG A 161 2.88 -23.28 -15.29
CA ARG A 161 1.41 -23.17 -15.23
C ARG A 161 0.93 -22.08 -16.19
N LYS A 162 0.11 -22.47 -17.18
CA LYS A 162 -0.45 -21.54 -18.18
C LYS A 162 -1.24 -20.40 -17.51
N GLU A 163 -1.98 -20.73 -16.46
CA GLU A 163 -2.79 -19.77 -15.68
C GLU A 163 -1.92 -18.69 -15.01
N SER A 164 -0.69 -19.03 -14.60
CA SER A 164 0.22 -18.06 -13.99
C SER A 164 0.77 -17.08 -15.03
N ILE A 165 1.09 -17.57 -16.23
CA ILE A 165 1.54 -16.70 -17.32
C ILE A 165 0.40 -15.80 -17.81
N GLU A 166 -0.81 -16.36 -17.98
CA GLU A 166 -1.99 -15.60 -18.39
C GLU A 166 -2.32 -14.49 -17.38
N ALA A 167 -2.36 -14.81 -16.09
CA ALA A 167 -2.64 -13.85 -15.04
C ALA A 167 -1.58 -12.73 -14.97
N ALA A 168 -0.30 -13.09 -15.10
CA ALA A 168 0.80 -12.13 -15.13
C ALA A 168 0.71 -11.20 -16.36
N LEU A 169 0.39 -11.73 -17.54
CA LEU A 169 0.21 -10.92 -18.76
C LEU A 169 -1.00 -9.98 -18.65
N LYS A 170 -2.15 -10.46 -18.13
CA LYS A 170 -3.31 -9.60 -17.88
C LYS A 170 -2.95 -8.46 -16.91
N TYR A 171 -2.25 -8.80 -15.83
CA TYR A 171 -1.82 -7.81 -14.85
C TYR A 171 -0.83 -6.80 -15.45
N ALA A 172 0.15 -7.27 -16.24
CA ALA A 172 1.12 -6.41 -16.90
C ALA A 172 0.45 -5.47 -17.91
N LEU A 173 -0.44 -5.96 -18.77
CA LEU A 173 -1.16 -5.12 -19.75
C LEU A 173 -1.98 -4.03 -19.08
N VAL A 174 -2.78 -4.40 -18.06
CA VAL A 174 -3.62 -3.43 -17.33
C VAL A 174 -2.75 -2.42 -16.56
N GLY A 175 -1.67 -2.91 -15.94
CA GLY A 175 -0.72 -2.09 -15.23
C GLY A 175 0.01 -1.09 -16.13
N SER A 176 0.43 -1.52 -17.34
CA SER A 176 1.10 -0.65 -18.31
C SER A 176 0.16 0.44 -18.85
N VAL A 177 -1.10 0.11 -19.11
CA VAL A 177 -2.11 1.13 -19.47
C VAL A 177 -2.26 2.15 -18.36
N ALA A 178 -2.35 1.70 -17.11
CA ALA A 178 -2.48 2.62 -15.98
C ALA A 178 -1.27 3.55 -15.85
N THR A 179 -0.04 3.03 -15.96
CA THR A 179 1.17 3.87 -15.89
C THR A 179 1.33 4.77 -17.09
N THR A 180 0.87 4.39 -18.29
CA THR A 180 0.80 5.28 -19.45
C THR A 180 -0.16 6.44 -19.21
N ILE A 181 -1.33 6.19 -18.64
CA ILE A 181 -2.29 7.26 -18.26
C ILE A 181 -1.66 8.18 -17.20
N TYR A 182 -0.95 7.63 -16.22
CA TYR A 182 -0.24 8.43 -15.25
C TYR A 182 0.88 9.27 -15.89
N PHE A 183 1.60 8.72 -16.87
CA PHE A 183 2.62 9.46 -17.61
C PHE A 183 2.04 10.67 -18.39
N ILE A 184 0.84 10.51 -18.96
CA ILE A 184 0.10 11.64 -19.55
C ILE A 184 -0.26 12.69 -18.49
N ALA A 185 -0.69 12.25 -17.30
CA ALA A 185 -0.94 13.16 -16.18
C ALA A 185 0.32 13.95 -15.78
N LEU A 186 1.51 13.31 -15.77
CA LEU A 186 2.80 13.98 -15.51
C LEU A 186 3.12 15.05 -16.56
N ALA A 187 2.85 14.79 -17.83
CA ALA A 187 3.05 15.77 -18.89
C ALA A 187 2.15 17.00 -18.68
N LEU A 188 0.89 16.79 -18.25
CA LEU A 188 -0.02 17.90 -17.91
C LEU A 188 0.43 18.65 -16.66
N ILE A 189 0.90 17.95 -15.61
CA ILE A 189 1.46 18.56 -14.39
C ILE A 189 2.67 19.42 -14.74
N TYR A 190 3.62 18.88 -15.50
CA TYR A 190 4.81 19.64 -15.90
C TYR A 190 4.46 20.83 -16.77
N GLY A 191 3.54 20.66 -17.73
CA GLY A 191 3.06 21.75 -18.58
C GLY A 191 2.32 22.85 -17.79
N SER A 192 1.59 22.47 -16.72
CA SER A 192 0.83 23.42 -15.90
C SER A 192 1.67 24.13 -14.85
N TYR A 193 2.53 23.37 -14.17
CA TYR A 193 3.25 23.88 -12.99
C TYR A 193 4.76 24.06 -13.23
N GLY A 194 5.31 23.60 -14.37
CA GLY A 194 6.73 23.72 -14.70
C GLY A 194 7.66 22.98 -13.75
N THR A 195 7.14 21.99 -13.00
CA THR A 195 7.88 21.23 -12.00
C THR A 195 7.28 19.86 -11.79
N LEU A 196 8.10 18.91 -11.31
CA LEU A 196 7.69 17.56 -10.90
C LEU A 196 7.91 17.33 -9.39
N ASN A 197 8.47 18.32 -8.69
CA ASN A 197 8.63 18.27 -7.23
C ASN A 197 7.28 18.48 -6.53
N MET A 198 6.90 17.57 -5.61
CA MET A 198 5.60 17.57 -4.94
C MET A 198 5.37 18.82 -4.09
N ALA A 199 6.39 19.28 -3.34
CA ALA A 199 6.27 20.47 -2.50
C ALA A 199 6.05 21.74 -3.34
N GLN A 200 6.73 21.83 -4.49
CA GLN A 200 6.56 22.96 -5.39
C GLN A 200 5.21 22.92 -6.12
N ILE A 201 4.71 21.74 -6.50
CA ILE A 201 3.34 21.59 -7.05
C ILE A 201 2.31 22.05 -6.01
N ALA A 202 2.42 21.56 -4.77
CA ALA A 202 1.53 21.93 -3.68
C ALA A 202 1.52 23.45 -3.43
N LEU A 203 2.68 24.10 -3.50
CA LEU A 203 2.77 25.56 -3.39
C LEU A 203 2.06 26.26 -4.56
N LYS A 204 2.29 25.81 -5.81
CA LYS A 204 1.74 26.44 -7.02
C LYS A 204 0.23 26.27 -7.17
N THR A 205 -0.38 25.32 -6.51
CA THR A 205 -1.85 25.17 -6.44
C THR A 205 -2.50 26.18 -5.49
N THR A 206 -1.74 26.73 -4.55
CA THR A 206 -2.23 27.66 -3.49
C THR A 206 -1.66 29.10 -3.61
N SER A 207 -0.64 29.31 -4.42
CA SER A 207 0.04 30.61 -4.55
C SER A 207 0.35 30.95 -6.01
N SER A 208 0.14 32.21 -6.38
CA SER A 208 0.57 32.76 -7.68
C SER A 208 2.04 33.17 -7.72
N VAL A 209 2.77 33.03 -6.61
CA VAL A 209 4.18 33.47 -6.50
C VAL A 209 5.09 32.26 -6.75
N ASP A 210 6.02 32.39 -7.69
CA ASP A 210 7.08 31.41 -7.91
C ASP A 210 8.23 31.65 -6.91
N TYR A 211 8.21 30.97 -5.78
CA TYR A 211 9.21 31.09 -4.73
C TYR A 211 10.62 30.66 -5.18
N PHE A 212 10.74 29.82 -6.20
CA PHE A 212 12.04 29.39 -6.70
C PHE A 212 12.82 30.56 -7.33
N PHE A 213 12.17 31.37 -8.19
CA PHE A 213 12.77 32.56 -8.77
C PHE A 213 12.98 33.67 -7.73
N PHE A 214 12.10 33.78 -6.73
CA PHE A 214 12.26 34.73 -5.64
C PHE A 214 13.52 34.48 -4.80
N ILE A 215 13.80 33.20 -4.46
CA ILE A 215 14.99 32.81 -3.68
C ILE A 215 16.28 33.02 -4.49
N LEU A 216 16.24 32.88 -5.82
CA LEU A 216 17.38 33.15 -6.69
C LEU A 216 17.65 34.63 -6.93
N GLY A 217 16.91 35.53 -6.24
CA GLY A 217 17.08 36.99 -6.36
C GLY A 217 16.46 37.62 -7.61
N GLY A 218 15.60 36.87 -8.30
CA GLY A 218 14.80 37.40 -9.42
C GLY A 218 13.66 38.27 -8.91
N ASP A 219 13.31 39.30 -9.69
CA ASP A 219 12.08 40.04 -9.49
C ASP A 219 10.88 39.10 -9.52
N LYS A 220 9.81 39.44 -8.77
CA LYS A 220 8.58 38.67 -8.70
C LYS A 220 8.07 38.32 -10.10
N LEU A 221 8.57 37.23 -10.68
CA LEU A 221 8.03 36.69 -11.91
C LEU A 221 6.68 36.06 -11.55
N TRP A 222 5.63 36.76 -11.88
CA TRP A 222 4.27 36.29 -11.76
C TRP A 222 4.15 35.02 -12.62
N ALA A 223 4.03 33.86 -12.00
CA ALA A 223 3.49 32.72 -12.72
C ALA A 223 2.12 33.18 -13.22
N VAL A 224 1.97 33.40 -14.53
CA VAL A 224 0.70 33.80 -15.12
C VAL A 224 -0.26 32.63 -14.94
N TYR A 225 -0.96 32.66 -13.80
CA TYR A 225 -2.03 31.70 -13.55
C TYR A 225 -3.14 32.01 -14.55
N THR A 226 -3.36 31.09 -15.47
CA THR A 226 -4.44 31.18 -16.45
C THR A 226 -5.51 30.13 -16.13
N PRO A 227 -6.80 30.35 -16.41
CA PRO A 227 -7.83 29.33 -16.29
C PRO A 227 -7.50 28.02 -17.02
N ALA A 228 -6.70 28.09 -18.10
CA ALA A 228 -6.21 26.92 -18.81
C ALA A 228 -5.31 26.02 -17.93
N LEU A 229 -4.50 26.61 -17.03
CA LEU A 229 -3.65 25.84 -16.10
C LEU A 229 -4.49 25.10 -15.05
N ALA A 230 -5.58 25.71 -14.56
CA ALA A 230 -6.50 25.03 -13.65
C ALA A 230 -7.17 23.82 -14.29
N VAL A 231 -7.64 23.98 -15.53
CA VAL A 231 -8.26 22.86 -16.28
C VAL A 231 -7.24 21.74 -16.52
N ALA A 232 -6.00 22.08 -16.92
CA ALA A 232 -4.95 21.09 -17.11
C ALA A 232 -4.54 20.39 -15.79
N GLY A 233 -4.47 21.14 -14.68
CA GLY A 233 -4.23 20.57 -13.35
C GLY A 233 -5.35 19.64 -12.89
N ALA A 234 -6.61 20.02 -13.11
CA ALA A 234 -7.78 19.16 -12.82
C ALA A 234 -7.78 17.88 -13.68
N ALA A 235 -7.46 17.99 -14.96
CA ALA A 235 -7.34 16.85 -15.86
C ALA A 235 -6.19 15.93 -15.44
N ALA A 236 -5.04 16.51 -15.05
CA ALA A 236 -3.90 15.74 -14.53
C ALA A 236 -4.27 14.97 -13.27
N LEU A 237 -4.96 15.60 -12.30
CA LEU A 237 -5.44 14.93 -11.11
C LEU A 237 -6.41 13.79 -11.45
N ALA A 238 -7.39 14.02 -12.32
CA ALA A 238 -8.35 13.00 -12.72
C ALA A 238 -7.68 11.79 -13.37
N LEU A 239 -6.73 12.00 -14.29
CA LEU A 239 -5.96 10.93 -14.94
C LEU A 239 -5.07 10.19 -13.94
N ALA A 240 -4.40 10.90 -13.03
CA ALA A 240 -3.59 10.29 -11.98
C ALA A 240 -4.44 9.43 -11.05
N LEU A 241 -5.59 9.93 -10.57
CA LEU A 241 -6.49 9.17 -9.70
C LEU A 241 -7.06 7.94 -10.43
N TRP A 242 -7.38 8.05 -11.72
CA TRP A 242 -7.79 6.89 -12.51
C TRP A 242 -6.68 5.83 -12.58
N ALA A 243 -5.45 6.22 -12.91
CA ALA A 243 -4.30 5.33 -12.96
C ALA A 243 -4.04 4.65 -11.61
N PHE A 244 -4.09 5.41 -10.52
CA PHE A 244 -3.90 4.87 -9.17
C PHE A 244 -5.06 3.96 -8.73
N SER A 245 -6.29 4.20 -9.22
CA SER A 245 -7.44 3.31 -8.97
C SER A 245 -7.22 1.91 -9.57
N VAL A 246 -6.52 1.79 -10.70
CA VAL A 246 -6.09 0.50 -11.27
C VAL A 246 -5.10 -0.19 -10.33
N LYS A 247 -4.08 0.54 -9.84
CA LYS A 247 -3.07 -0.02 -8.90
C LYS A 247 -3.70 -0.41 -7.56
N ALA A 248 -4.70 0.35 -7.08
CA ALA A 248 -5.46 0.05 -5.88
C ALA A 248 -6.50 -1.07 -6.08
N ALA A 249 -6.73 -1.53 -7.31
CA ALA A 249 -7.78 -2.47 -7.68
C ALA A 249 -9.19 -2.00 -7.25
N LEU A 250 -9.49 -0.71 -7.40
CA LEU A 250 -10.80 -0.12 -7.15
C LEU A 250 -11.74 -0.42 -8.33
N PHE A 251 -13.02 -0.70 -8.06
CA PHE A 251 -14.01 -0.89 -9.12
C PHE A 251 -14.11 0.38 -10.02
N PRO A 252 -14.20 0.24 -11.34
CA PRO A 252 -14.29 -1.00 -12.14
C PRO A 252 -12.92 -1.62 -12.48
N ASN A 253 -11.81 -1.03 -12.08
CA ASN A 253 -10.45 -1.36 -12.49
C ASN A 253 -9.83 -2.56 -11.72
N HIS A 254 -10.64 -3.36 -11.04
CA HIS A 254 -10.24 -4.42 -10.12
C HIS A 254 -9.98 -5.80 -10.75
N PHE A 255 -10.34 -6.00 -12.00
CA PHE A 255 -10.48 -7.33 -12.63
C PHE A 255 -9.18 -8.15 -12.73
N TRP A 256 -8.01 -7.50 -12.66
CA TRP A 256 -6.72 -8.19 -12.66
C TRP A 256 -6.44 -8.92 -11.32
N LEU A 257 -6.97 -8.41 -10.22
CA LEU A 257 -6.60 -8.87 -8.87
C LEU A 257 -7.11 -10.29 -8.56
N PRO A 258 -8.38 -10.68 -8.88
CA PRO A 258 -8.88 -12.02 -8.64
C PRO A 258 -8.18 -13.12 -9.46
N ASP A 259 -7.52 -12.79 -10.55
CA ASP A 259 -6.72 -13.72 -11.36
C ASP A 259 -5.27 -13.78 -10.89
N ALA A 260 -4.66 -12.65 -10.50
CA ALA A 260 -3.28 -12.57 -10.04
C ALA A 260 -3.06 -13.35 -8.72
N HIS A 261 -4.00 -13.27 -7.76
CA HIS A 261 -3.82 -13.92 -6.46
C HIS A 261 -3.80 -15.46 -6.50
N PRO A 262 -4.72 -16.15 -7.19
CA PRO A 262 -4.64 -17.61 -7.33
C PRO A 262 -3.38 -18.08 -8.05
N ALA A 263 -2.88 -17.29 -8.99
CA ALA A 263 -1.71 -17.61 -9.82
C ALA A 263 -0.39 -17.49 -9.04
N ALA A 264 -0.23 -16.45 -8.23
CA ALA A 264 0.98 -16.18 -7.46
C ALA A 264 1.22 -17.20 -6.32
N PRO A 265 2.47 -17.39 -5.83
CA PRO A 265 2.73 -18.03 -4.55
C PRO A 265 1.96 -17.34 -3.40
N SER A 266 1.52 -18.09 -2.38
CA SER A 266 0.71 -17.51 -1.29
C SER A 266 1.42 -16.39 -0.51
N PRO A 267 2.74 -16.47 -0.22
CA PRO A 267 3.46 -15.34 0.37
C PRO A 267 3.41 -14.08 -0.51
N ILE A 268 3.46 -14.24 -1.83
CA ILE A 268 3.31 -13.09 -2.74
C ILE A 268 1.86 -12.57 -2.74
N SER A 269 0.86 -13.45 -2.67
CA SER A 269 -0.53 -13.00 -2.52
C SER A 269 -0.74 -12.19 -1.24
N ALA A 270 -0.04 -12.52 -0.15
CA ALA A 270 -0.05 -11.74 1.09
C ALA A 270 0.46 -10.30 0.86
N ILE A 271 1.57 -10.14 0.13
CA ILE A 271 2.13 -8.82 -0.22
C ILE A 271 1.22 -8.07 -1.21
N LEU A 272 0.77 -8.71 -2.29
CA LEU A 272 -0.10 -8.08 -3.28
C LEU A 272 -1.35 -7.50 -2.63
N SER A 273 -2.01 -8.27 -1.77
CA SER A 273 -3.22 -7.84 -1.07
C SER A 273 -2.92 -6.92 0.11
N GLY A 274 -1.95 -7.31 0.94
CA GLY A 274 -1.61 -6.58 2.16
C GLY A 274 -0.96 -5.22 1.90
N LEU A 275 -0.13 -5.10 0.90
CA LEU A 275 0.74 -3.93 0.71
C LEU A 275 0.61 -3.29 -0.68
N LEU A 276 0.70 -4.04 -1.77
CA LEU A 276 0.83 -3.48 -3.11
C LEU A 276 -0.37 -2.59 -3.50
N VAL A 277 -1.60 -3.03 -3.26
CA VAL A 277 -2.78 -2.20 -3.54
C VAL A 277 -2.81 -0.91 -2.72
N LYS A 278 -2.10 -0.84 -1.56
CA LYS A 278 -1.97 0.37 -0.75
C LYS A 278 -1.01 1.39 -1.34
N VAL A 279 -0.12 0.98 -2.21
CA VAL A 279 0.70 1.92 -3.00
C VAL A 279 -0.20 2.81 -3.87
N GLY A 280 -1.23 2.23 -4.51
CA GLY A 280 -2.25 2.99 -5.22
C GLY A 280 -3.07 3.91 -4.30
N VAL A 281 -3.48 3.40 -3.13
CA VAL A 281 -4.18 4.19 -2.10
C VAL A 281 -3.33 5.35 -1.60
N TYR A 282 -2.03 5.11 -1.32
CA TYR A 282 -1.09 6.15 -0.93
C TYR A 282 -0.97 7.24 -1.98
N ALA A 283 -0.81 6.85 -3.24
CA ALA A 283 -0.70 7.80 -4.33
C ALA A 283 -1.99 8.65 -4.49
N ILE A 284 -3.19 8.04 -4.37
CA ILE A 284 -4.47 8.77 -4.31
C ILE A 284 -4.45 9.78 -3.16
N ALA A 285 -4.10 9.35 -1.94
CA ALA A 285 -4.09 10.22 -0.78
C ALA A 285 -3.08 11.38 -0.94
N ARG A 286 -1.85 11.10 -1.37
CA ARG A 286 -0.79 12.12 -1.52
C ARG A 286 -1.17 13.16 -2.58
N PHE A 287 -1.65 12.72 -3.75
CA PHE A 287 -2.11 13.64 -4.79
C PHE A 287 -3.29 14.49 -4.31
N THR A 288 -4.31 13.85 -3.76
CA THR A 288 -5.54 14.55 -3.38
C THR A 288 -5.31 15.54 -2.23
N TYR A 289 -4.55 15.15 -1.19
CA TYR A 289 -4.47 15.92 0.05
C TYR A 289 -3.23 16.81 0.15
N THR A 290 -2.07 16.32 -0.30
CA THR A 290 -0.84 17.13 -0.23
C THR A 290 -0.71 18.05 -1.44
N LEU A 291 -0.90 17.54 -2.66
CA LEU A 291 -0.69 18.35 -3.88
C LEU A 291 -1.88 19.26 -4.19
N PHE A 292 -3.11 18.75 -4.00
CA PHE A 292 -4.35 19.45 -4.38
C PHE A 292 -5.23 19.85 -3.18
N HIS A 293 -4.71 19.83 -1.96
CA HIS A 293 -5.29 20.40 -0.73
C HIS A 293 -6.77 20.07 -0.49
N ALA A 294 -7.22 18.85 -0.78
CA ALA A 294 -8.63 18.47 -0.74
C ALA A 294 -9.29 18.59 0.66
N ALA A 295 -8.50 18.57 1.74
CA ALA A 295 -9.01 18.83 3.10
C ALA A 295 -9.18 20.32 3.41
N GLN A 296 -8.56 21.20 2.62
CA GLN A 296 -8.52 22.65 2.80
C GLN A 296 -8.76 23.38 1.47
N LEU A 297 -9.87 23.07 0.83
CA LEU A 297 -10.20 23.55 -0.52
C LEU A 297 -10.17 25.08 -0.68
N SER A 298 -10.39 25.81 0.42
CA SER A 298 -10.28 27.28 0.44
C SER A 298 -8.86 27.79 0.14
N MET A 299 -7.84 26.96 0.30
CA MET A 299 -6.46 27.30 -0.05
C MET A 299 -6.21 27.31 -1.56
N LEU A 300 -7.00 26.55 -2.33
CA LEU A 300 -6.84 26.53 -3.80
C LEU A 300 -7.23 27.88 -4.41
N ILE A 301 -6.35 28.42 -5.24
CA ILE A 301 -6.53 29.74 -5.87
C ILE A 301 -7.69 29.73 -6.85
N ASP A 302 -7.84 28.65 -7.59
CA ASP A 302 -8.79 28.56 -8.70
C ASP A 302 -10.08 27.83 -8.33
N VAL A 303 -11.22 28.45 -8.65
CA VAL A 303 -12.55 27.89 -8.37
C VAL A 303 -12.84 26.65 -9.21
N ALA A 304 -12.37 26.61 -10.47
CA ALA A 304 -12.59 25.44 -11.34
C ALA A 304 -11.80 24.24 -10.84
N LEU A 305 -10.57 24.44 -10.37
CA LEU A 305 -9.75 23.40 -9.75
C LEU A 305 -10.42 22.88 -8.46
N ARG A 306 -10.95 23.79 -7.62
CA ARG A 306 -11.69 23.44 -6.40
C ARG A 306 -12.89 22.56 -6.71
N ASN A 307 -13.73 22.97 -7.66
CA ASN A 307 -14.91 22.20 -8.06
C ASN A 307 -14.54 20.83 -8.65
N ALA A 308 -13.43 20.73 -9.38
CA ALA A 308 -12.93 19.47 -9.91
C ALA A 308 -12.47 18.53 -8.79
N VAL A 309 -11.75 19.03 -7.78
CA VAL A 309 -11.34 18.25 -6.61
C VAL A 309 -12.57 17.74 -5.85
N GLU A 310 -13.57 18.58 -5.60
CA GLU A 310 -14.84 18.17 -4.96
C GLU A 310 -15.55 17.06 -5.74
N ALA A 311 -15.65 17.20 -7.06
CA ALA A 311 -16.25 16.19 -7.92
C ALA A 311 -15.49 14.85 -7.85
N LEU A 312 -14.16 14.88 -7.85
CA LEU A 312 -13.31 13.69 -7.76
C LEU A 312 -13.44 13.00 -6.38
N LEU A 313 -13.62 13.75 -5.29
CA LEU A 313 -13.91 13.18 -3.97
C LEU A 313 -15.25 12.41 -3.96
N ILE A 314 -16.30 12.97 -4.59
CA ILE A 314 -17.60 12.30 -4.73
C ILE A 314 -17.44 11.02 -5.57
N ILE A 315 -16.72 11.08 -6.69
CA ILE A 315 -16.44 9.92 -7.54
C ILE A 315 -15.72 8.84 -6.72
N LEU A 316 -14.77 9.21 -5.87
CA LEU A 316 -14.03 8.27 -5.03
C LEU A 316 -14.97 7.56 -4.02
N ILE A 317 -15.92 8.27 -3.41
CA ILE A 317 -16.96 7.67 -2.55
C ILE A 317 -17.82 6.69 -3.34
N VAL A 318 -18.27 7.08 -4.53
CA VAL A 318 -19.13 6.23 -5.38
C VAL A 318 -18.40 4.97 -5.80
N LEU A 319 -17.18 5.09 -6.33
CA LEU A 319 -16.35 3.93 -6.73
C LEU A 319 -16.01 3.03 -5.54
N GLY A 320 -15.72 3.63 -4.38
CA GLY A 320 -15.50 2.91 -3.13
C GLY A 320 -16.73 2.11 -2.69
N SER A 321 -17.90 2.72 -2.77
CA SER A 321 -19.19 2.09 -2.44
C SER A 321 -19.52 0.91 -3.37
N LEU A 322 -19.30 1.10 -4.68
CA LEU A 322 -19.48 0.05 -5.68
C LEU A 322 -18.48 -1.10 -5.45
N SER A 323 -17.21 -0.77 -5.16
CA SER A 323 -16.19 -1.77 -4.82
C SER A 323 -16.60 -2.61 -3.62
N ALA A 324 -17.12 -1.98 -2.57
CA ALA A 324 -17.55 -2.66 -1.35
C ALA A 324 -18.71 -3.63 -1.61
N LEU A 325 -19.75 -3.19 -2.32
CA LEU A 325 -20.92 -4.01 -2.58
C LEU A 325 -20.65 -5.13 -3.59
N VAL A 326 -20.09 -4.78 -4.76
CA VAL A 326 -19.89 -5.75 -5.85
C VAL A 326 -18.91 -6.84 -5.42
N ALA A 327 -17.77 -6.45 -4.81
CA ALA A 327 -16.79 -7.42 -4.37
C ALA A 327 -17.31 -8.28 -3.20
N GLY A 328 -18.07 -7.71 -2.27
CA GLY A 328 -18.73 -8.46 -1.20
C GLY A 328 -19.68 -9.54 -1.73
N LEU A 329 -20.49 -9.23 -2.73
CA LEU A 329 -21.37 -10.21 -3.40
C LEU A 329 -20.57 -11.30 -4.14
N LEU A 330 -19.56 -10.89 -4.93
CA LEU A 330 -18.73 -11.82 -5.71
C LEU A 330 -17.91 -12.75 -4.82
N MET A 331 -17.53 -12.30 -3.62
CA MET A 331 -16.83 -13.11 -2.61
C MET A 331 -17.65 -14.35 -2.19
N MET A 332 -18.96 -14.22 -2.03
CA MET A 332 -19.83 -15.30 -1.52
C MET A 332 -19.90 -16.52 -2.44
N VAL A 333 -19.83 -16.29 -3.75
CA VAL A 333 -19.96 -17.36 -4.77
C VAL A 333 -18.64 -18.08 -5.09
N GLN A 334 -17.50 -17.63 -4.52
CA GLN A 334 -16.21 -18.25 -4.81
C GLN A 334 -16.05 -19.60 -4.12
N THR A 335 -15.41 -20.54 -4.85
CA THR A 335 -15.03 -21.87 -4.36
C THR A 335 -13.52 -22.01 -4.18
N ASP A 336 -12.72 -21.12 -4.78
CA ASP A 336 -11.27 -21.01 -4.57
C ASP A 336 -10.99 -20.05 -3.40
N ILE A 337 -10.27 -20.54 -2.38
CA ILE A 337 -9.98 -19.78 -1.15
C ILE A 337 -9.20 -18.48 -1.46
N LYS A 338 -8.20 -18.51 -2.37
CA LYS A 338 -7.42 -17.33 -2.72
C LYS A 338 -8.24 -16.29 -3.50
N ARG A 339 -9.11 -16.75 -4.38
CA ARG A 339 -9.99 -15.88 -5.15
C ARG A 339 -11.03 -15.21 -4.26
N LEU A 340 -11.58 -15.94 -3.30
CA LEU A 340 -12.46 -15.38 -2.27
C LEU A 340 -11.77 -14.27 -1.47
N ILE A 341 -10.55 -14.53 -1.00
CA ILE A 341 -9.77 -13.54 -0.25
C ILE A 341 -9.40 -12.34 -1.14
N ALA A 342 -9.16 -12.53 -2.44
CA ALA A 342 -8.90 -11.44 -3.39
C ALA A 342 -10.10 -10.49 -3.53
N TYR A 343 -11.32 -11.00 -3.71
CA TYR A 343 -12.52 -10.16 -3.73
C TYR A 343 -12.72 -9.40 -2.43
N SER A 344 -12.43 -10.01 -1.29
CA SER A 344 -12.49 -9.27 -0.03
C SER A 344 -11.45 -8.14 0.06
N THR A 345 -10.33 -8.22 -0.69
CA THR A 345 -9.38 -7.11 -0.79
C THR A 345 -10.01 -5.92 -1.51
N ILE A 346 -10.66 -6.15 -2.64
CA ILE A 346 -11.36 -5.11 -3.43
C ILE A 346 -12.43 -4.42 -2.57
N MET A 347 -13.19 -5.21 -1.80
CA MET A 347 -14.20 -4.72 -0.87
C MET A 347 -13.60 -3.75 0.17
N HIS A 348 -12.49 -4.13 0.82
CA HIS A 348 -11.85 -3.30 1.83
C HIS A 348 -11.16 -2.06 1.25
N ILE A 349 -10.59 -2.14 0.04
CA ILE A 349 -10.10 -0.96 -0.68
C ILE A 349 -11.26 0.02 -0.94
N GLY A 350 -12.47 -0.50 -1.18
CA GLY A 350 -13.68 0.32 -1.25
C GLY A 350 -13.93 1.13 0.02
N TYR A 351 -13.78 0.53 1.21
CA TYR A 351 -13.93 1.25 2.49
C TYR A 351 -12.89 2.35 2.65
N ILE A 352 -11.63 2.08 2.28
CA ILE A 352 -10.57 3.08 2.33
C ILE A 352 -10.87 4.24 1.39
N ALA A 353 -11.34 3.94 0.16
CA ALA A 353 -11.70 4.95 -0.82
C ALA A 353 -12.88 5.84 -0.34
N ILE A 354 -13.90 5.26 0.33
CA ILE A 354 -14.97 6.03 0.96
C ILE A 354 -14.37 6.99 2.00
N GLY A 355 -13.51 6.50 2.91
CA GLY A 355 -12.90 7.32 3.94
C GLY A 355 -12.03 8.45 3.39
N LEU A 356 -11.26 8.18 2.32
CA LEU A 356 -10.53 9.22 1.59
C LEU A 356 -11.47 10.23 0.93
N GLY A 357 -12.56 9.79 0.31
CA GLY A 357 -13.51 10.68 -0.37
C GLY A 357 -14.26 11.63 0.57
N LEU A 358 -14.34 11.34 1.87
CA LEU A 358 -15.02 12.21 2.85
C LEU A 358 -14.31 13.56 3.07
N ALA A 359 -13.01 13.63 2.85
CA ALA A 359 -12.18 14.81 3.07
C ALA A 359 -12.35 15.46 4.46
N THR A 360 -12.62 14.65 5.48
CA THR A 360 -12.67 15.06 6.87
C THR A 360 -11.55 14.41 7.67
N LYS A 361 -11.12 15.04 8.76
CA LYS A 361 -10.06 14.48 9.60
C LYS A 361 -10.40 13.05 10.04
N LEU A 362 -11.61 12.82 10.55
CA LEU A 362 -12.06 11.51 11.00
C LEU A 362 -12.16 10.49 9.86
N GLY A 363 -12.60 10.91 8.66
CA GLY A 363 -12.63 10.07 7.46
C GLY A 363 -11.24 9.62 7.03
N LEU A 364 -10.26 10.53 7.07
CA LEU A 364 -8.86 10.23 6.76
C LEU A 364 -8.21 9.34 7.83
N GLU A 365 -8.47 9.60 9.11
CA GLU A 365 -8.02 8.73 10.21
C GLU A 365 -8.60 7.31 10.06
N ALA A 366 -9.89 7.19 9.75
CA ALA A 366 -10.52 5.90 9.46
C ALA A 366 -9.87 5.19 8.26
N ALA A 367 -9.61 5.91 7.15
CA ALA A 367 -8.98 5.36 5.96
C ALA A 367 -7.54 4.88 6.22
N LEU A 368 -6.71 5.68 6.89
CA LEU A 368 -5.33 5.29 7.22
C LEU A 368 -5.30 4.13 8.20
N TYR A 369 -6.11 4.18 9.26
CA TYR A 369 -6.15 3.09 10.23
C TYR A 369 -6.67 1.79 9.61
N HIS A 370 -7.68 1.89 8.72
CA HIS A 370 -8.16 0.73 7.97
C HIS A 370 -7.10 0.19 6.99
N THR A 371 -6.29 1.05 6.39
CA THR A 371 -5.17 0.67 5.51
C THR A 371 -4.16 -0.21 6.25
N ILE A 372 -3.76 0.19 7.47
CA ILE A 372 -2.81 -0.55 8.30
C ILE A 372 -3.42 -1.88 8.79
N ASN A 373 -4.63 -1.82 9.34
CA ASN A 373 -5.34 -2.99 9.84
C ASN A 373 -5.56 -4.04 8.75
N HIS A 374 -5.96 -3.58 7.57
CA HIS A 374 -6.13 -4.43 6.41
C HIS A 374 -4.81 -5.01 5.90
N ALA A 375 -3.69 -4.26 5.97
CA ALA A 375 -2.38 -4.78 5.57
C ALA A 375 -1.98 -6.00 6.42
N VAL A 376 -2.07 -5.86 7.75
CA VAL A 376 -1.72 -6.92 8.70
C VAL A 376 -2.67 -8.11 8.59
N ALA A 377 -3.98 -7.87 8.63
CA ALA A 377 -4.98 -8.94 8.61
C ALA A 377 -5.01 -9.69 7.27
N LYS A 378 -4.76 -9.01 6.13
CA LYS A 378 -4.69 -9.68 4.82
C LYS A 378 -3.42 -10.48 4.65
N ALA A 379 -2.28 -9.98 5.11
CA ALA A 379 -1.06 -10.76 5.13
C ALA A 379 -1.29 -12.06 5.94
N LEU A 380 -1.83 -11.97 7.13
CA LEU A 380 -2.17 -13.13 7.96
C LEU A 380 -3.12 -14.10 7.25
N LEU A 381 -4.20 -13.58 6.66
CA LEU A 381 -5.22 -14.41 6.02
C LEU A 381 -4.67 -15.19 4.82
N PHE A 382 -3.86 -14.53 3.96
CA PHE A 382 -3.23 -15.20 2.81
C PHE A 382 -2.13 -16.18 3.22
N LEU A 383 -1.36 -15.87 4.26
CA LEU A 383 -0.34 -16.78 4.76
C LEU A 383 -1.00 -18.02 5.41
N ALA A 384 -2.03 -17.86 6.23
CA ALA A 384 -2.76 -18.98 6.84
C ALA A 384 -3.46 -19.85 5.78
N ALA A 385 -4.12 -19.22 4.79
CA ALA A 385 -4.66 -19.94 3.63
C ALA A 385 -3.55 -20.64 2.82
N GLY A 386 -2.38 -20.02 2.75
CA GLY A 386 -1.19 -20.58 2.10
C GLY A 386 -0.71 -21.88 2.75
N VAL A 387 -0.75 -21.97 4.07
CA VAL A 387 -0.42 -23.22 4.79
C VAL A 387 -1.38 -24.34 4.40
N PHE A 388 -2.70 -24.09 4.44
CA PHE A 388 -3.70 -25.09 4.02
C PHE A 388 -3.45 -25.55 2.58
N ILE A 389 -3.19 -24.60 1.65
CA ILE A 389 -2.92 -24.91 0.25
C ILE A 389 -1.62 -25.69 0.09
N HIS A 390 -0.57 -25.35 0.83
CA HIS A 390 0.73 -26.03 0.76
C HIS A 390 0.62 -27.49 1.17
N VAL A 391 -0.05 -27.76 2.27
CA VAL A 391 -0.26 -29.12 2.80
C VAL A 391 -1.28 -29.89 1.96
N ALA A 392 -2.35 -29.24 1.50
CA ALA A 392 -3.41 -29.88 0.74
C ALA A 392 -3.08 -30.09 -0.74
N GLY A 393 -2.22 -29.28 -1.33
CA GLY A 393 -1.99 -29.26 -2.78
C GLY A 393 -3.15 -28.69 -3.61
N THR A 394 -4.21 -28.17 -2.97
CA THR A 394 -5.42 -27.66 -3.61
C THR A 394 -5.87 -26.31 -3.03
N ARG A 395 -6.62 -25.53 -3.82
CA ARG A 395 -7.24 -24.27 -3.41
C ARG A 395 -8.76 -24.37 -3.22
N SER A 396 -9.35 -25.54 -3.51
CA SER A 396 -10.78 -25.79 -3.37
C SER A 396 -11.18 -25.80 -1.89
N ILE A 397 -12.10 -24.92 -1.49
CA ILE A 397 -12.58 -24.82 -0.10
C ILE A 397 -13.15 -26.16 0.39
N ASP A 398 -13.84 -26.90 -0.48
CA ASP A 398 -14.44 -28.18 -0.12
C ASP A 398 -13.39 -29.26 0.15
N GLU A 399 -12.26 -29.24 -0.60
CA GLU A 399 -11.17 -30.20 -0.43
C GLU A 399 -10.28 -29.90 0.79
N LEU A 400 -10.37 -28.69 1.36
CA LEU A 400 -9.69 -28.29 2.60
C LEU A 400 -10.45 -28.73 3.86
N SER A 401 -11.57 -29.46 3.71
CA SER A 401 -12.47 -29.83 4.82
C SER A 401 -11.75 -30.62 5.90
N GLY A 402 -12.00 -30.22 7.17
CA GLY A 402 -11.51 -30.89 8.36
C GLY A 402 -10.05 -30.65 8.73
N MET A 403 -9.23 -30.04 7.87
CA MET A 403 -7.79 -29.82 8.11
C MET A 403 -7.52 -29.02 9.38
N GLY A 404 -8.39 -28.10 9.74
CA GLY A 404 -8.22 -27.24 10.91
C GLY A 404 -8.24 -27.98 12.24
N ARG A 405 -8.71 -29.22 12.29
CA ARG A 405 -8.69 -30.05 13.50
C ARG A 405 -7.28 -30.52 13.88
N VAL A 406 -6.42 -30.69 12.88
CA VAL A 406 -5.02 -31.14 13.03
C VAL A 406 -4.00 -30.01 12.86
N MET A 407 -4.46 -28.82 12.49
CA MET A 407 -3.66 -27.61 12.29
C MET A 407 -4.22 -26.44 13.11
N PRO A 408 -4.22 -26.53 14.46
CA PRO A 408 -4.90 -25.55 15.31
C PRO A 408 -4.29 -24.15 15.25
N LEU A 409 -2.95 -24.00 15.16
CA LEU A 409 -2.29 -22.70 15.09
C LEU A 409 -2.67 -21.98 13.80
N THR A 410 -2.60 -22.66 12.67
CA THR A 410 -2.97 -22.11 11.36
C THR A 410 -4.44 -21.71 11.33
N THR A 411 -5.32 -22.55 11.89
CA THR A 411 -6.77 -22.30 11.92
C THR A 411 -7.12 -21.11 12.80
N ILE A 412 -6.55 -21.01 14.01
CA ILE A 412 -6.78 -19.87 14.91
C ILE A 412 -6.26 -18.58 14.24
N SER A 413 -5.10 -18.60 13.60
CA SER A 413 -4.55 -17.48 12.85
C SER A 413 -5.49 -17.03 11.72
N PHE A 414 -6.04 -17.98 10.96
CA PHE A 414 -7.03 -17.72 9.92
C PHE A 414 -8.31 -17.09 10.50
N VAL A 415 -8.84 -17.62 11.61
CA VAL A 415 -10.05 -17.10 12.27
C VAL A 415 -9.83 -15.68 12.78
N ILE A 416 -8.68 -15.40 13.42
CA ILE A 416 -8.33 -14.05 13.88
C ILE A 416 -8.34 -13.06 12.71
N ALA A 417 -7.68 -13.41 11.60
CA ALA A 417 -7.66 -12.56 10.40
C ALA A 417 -9.05 -12.36 9.81
N ALA A 418 -9.84 -13.43 9.69
CA ALA A 418 -11.19 -13.40 9.15
C ALA A 418 -12.13 -12.53 10.01
N PHE A 419 -12.10 -12.68 11.34
CA PHE A 419 -12.91 -11.89 12.26
C PHE A 419 -12.46 -10.42 12.30
N SER A 420 -11.15 -10.17 12.24
CA SER A 420 -10.62 -8.81 12.08
C SER A 420 -11.20 -8.15 10.83
N LEU A 421 -11.11 -8.79 9.68
CA LEU A 421 -11.62 -8.25 8.41
C LEU A 421 -13.15 -8.16 8.38
N ALA A 422 -13.87 -9.11 8.99
CA ALA A 422 -15.32 -9.00 9.15
C ALA A 422 -15.71 -7.82 10.04
N GLY A 423 -14.81 -7.36 10.91
CA GLY A 423 -15.04 -6.22 11.81
C GLY A 423 -15.68 -6.62 13.12
N LEU A 424 -15.26 -7.74 13.70
CA LEU A 424 -15.70 -8.20 15.02
C LEU A 424 -14.76 -7.69 16.12
N PRO A 425 -15.29 -7.20 17.27
CA PRO A 425 -14.44 -6.90 18.42
C PRO A 425 -13.87 -8.20 19.00
N PRO A 426 -12.66 -8.19 19.61
CA PRO A 426 -11.83 -7.04 19.93
C PRO A 426 -10.78 -6.69 18.86
N PHE A 427 -10.93 -7.20 17.64
CA PHE A 427 -9.91 -7.07 16.60
C PHE A 427 -9.88 -5.67 15.96
N ASN A 428 -8.74 -5.34 15.38
CA ASN A 428 -8.42 -4.03 14.81
C ASN A 428 -9.38 -3.57 13.69
N GLY A 429 -9.92 -4.49 12.89
CA GLY A 429 -10.86 -4.16 11.82
C GLY A 429 -12.19 -3.58 12.30
N PHE A 430 -12.64 -3.95 13.50
CA PHE A 430 -13.83 -3.35 14.12
C PHE A 430 -13.65 -1.83 14.32
N VAL A 431 -12.54 -1.44 14.93
CA VAL A 431 -12.30 -0.03 15.28
C VAL A 431 -12.25 0.85 14.04
N SER A 432 -11.52 0.43 13.00
CA SER A 432 -11.42 1.23 11.77
C SER A 432 -12.75 1.38 11.03
N LYS A 433 -13.63 0.36 11.07
CA LYS A 433 -14.99 0.45 10.53
C LYS A 433 -15.87 1.36 11.39
N TYR A 434 -15.74 1.27 12.71
CA TYR A 434 -16.46 2.16 13.63
C TYR A 434 -16.14 3.64 13.38
N LEU A 435 -14.83 3.97 13.21
CA LEU A 435 -14.43 5.32 12.82
C LEU A 435 -15.05 5.75 11.49
N LEU A 436 -15.11 4.85 10.51
CA LEU A 436 -15.68 5.16 9.20
C LEU A 436 -17.20 5.38 9.28
N TYR A 437 -17.93 4.61 10.10
CA TYR A 437 -19.35 4.85 10.37
C TYR A 437 -19.57 6.23 10.99
N THR A 438 -18.80 6.56 12.01
CA THR A 438 -18.88 7.87 12.67
C THR A 438 -18.60 9.00 11.68
N ALA A 439 -17.54 8.87 10.87
CA ALA A 439 -17.18 9.88 9.86
C ALA A 439 -18.30 10.10 8.81
N LEU A 440 -18.98 9.04 8.39
CA LEU A 440 -20.10 9.12 7.46
C LEU A 440 -21.33 9.81 8.09
N ILE A 441 -21.63 9.50 9.35
CA ILE A 441 -22.74 10.11 10.08
C ILE A 441 -22.47 11.60 10.29
N ASP A 442 -21.27 11.97 10.74
CA ASP A 442 -20.88 13.35 10.98
C ASP A 442 -20.89 14.20 9.70
N LYS A 443 -20.59 13.59 8.54
CA LYS A 443 -20.66 14.24 7.22
C LYS A 443 -22.11 14.35 6.67
N GLY A 444 -23.12 13.79 7.36
CA GLY A 444 -24.50 13.74 6.88
C GLY A 444 -24.77 12.67 5.82
N LEU A 445 -23.84 11.72 5.65
CA LEU A 445 -23.93 10.62 4.68
C LEU A 445 -24.30 9.28 5.35
N ALA A 446 -25.07 9.32 6.43
CA ALA A 446 -25.47 8.16 7.23
C ALA A 446 -26.01 6.97 6.38
N PRO A 447 -26.79 7.15 5.29
CA PRO A 447 -27.22 6.01 4.46
C PRO A 447 -26.08 5.17 3.88
N LEU A 448 -24.90 5.75 3.64
CA LEU A 448 -23.74 5.00 3.14
C LEU A 448 -23.16 4.03 4.16
N THR A 449 -23.47 4.18 5.45
CA THR A 449 -23.08 3.21 6.48
C THR A 449 -23.70 1.83 6.20
N LEU A 450 -24.91 1.78 5.62
CA LEU A 450 -25.57 0.53 5.24
C LEU A 450 -24.75 -0.26 4.21
N ILE A 451 -24.06 0.42 3.30
CA ILE A 451 -23.18 -0.23 2.31
C ILE A 451 -22.08 -1.01 3.02
N ILE A 452 -21.45 -0.40 4.03
CA ILE A 452 -20.35 -1.02 4.78
C ILE A 452 -20.88 -2.17 5.65
N VAL A 453 -22.06 -2.00 6.27
CA VAL A 453 -22.69 -3.05 7.10
C VAL A 453 -23.06 -4.25 6.24
N ILE A 454 -23.73 -4.04 5.10
CA ILE A 454 -24.17 -5.12 4.20
C ILE A 454 -22.97 -5.86 3.61
N SER A 455 -21.97 -5.15 3.11
CA SER A 455 -20.77 -5.79 2.55
C SER A 455 -19.94 -6.50 3.63
N SER A 456 -19.92 -6.00 4.87
CA SER A 456 -19.31 -6.69 6.01
C SER A 456 -20.06 -7.98 6.39
N ALA A 457 -21.38 -7.99 6.28
CA ALA A 457 -22.17 -9.20 6.48
C ALA A 457 -21.86 -10.26 5.40
N PHE A 458 -21.72 -9.86 4.13
CA PHE A 458 -21.27 -10.77 3.07
C PHE A 458 -19.87 -11.34 3.36
N ALA A 459 -18.95 -10.51 3.84
CA ALA A 459 -17.62 -10.97 4.23
C ALA A 459 -17.67 -11.98 5.37
N LEU A 460 -18.46 -11.70 6.41
CA LEU A 460 -18.62 -12.61 7.54
C LEU A 460 -19.18 -13.97 7.09
N LEU A 461 -20.20 -13.99 6.25
CA LEU A 461 -20.79 -15.21 5.70
C LEU A 461 -19.77 -15.98 4.85
N ALA A 462 -19.02 -15.30 3.98
CA ALA A 462 -18.03 -15.94 3.13
C ALA A 462 -16.84 -16.52 3.94
N TYR A 463 -16.35 -15.81 4.95
CA TYR A 463 -15.31 -16.33 5.85
C TYR A 463 -15.83 -17.48 6.73
N SER A 464 -17.06 -17.38 7.22
CA SER A 464 -17.70 -18.45 7.98
C SER A 464 -17.84 -19.73 7.16
N LYS A 465 -18.09 -19.64 5.85
CA LYS A 465 -18.09 -20.79 4.92
C LYS A 465 -16.73 -21.51 4.94
N ILE A 466 -15.62 -20.76 4.89
CA ILE A 466 -14.26 -21.36 4.94
C ILE A 466 -14.02 -21.96 6.32
N ILE A 467 -14.29 -21.20 7.39
CA ILE A 467 -14.08 -21.68 8.78
C ILE A 467 -14.88 -22.93 9.06
N TYR A 468 -16.16 -22.96 8.65
CA TYR A 468 -17.01 -24.15 8.77
C TYR A 468 -16.41 -25.34 8.01
N GLY A 469 -16.01 -25.14 6.74
CA GLY A 469 -15.40 -26.18 5.92
C GLY A 469 -14.12 -26.72 6.54
N VAL A 470 -13.17 -25.85 6.83
CA VAL A 470 -11.84 -26.23 7.31
C VAL A 470 -11.88 -26.83 8.73
N TRP A 471 -12.74 -26.34 9.62
CA TRP A 471 -12.72 -26.72 11.04
C TRP A 471 -13.83 -27.69 11.44
N LEU A 472 -15.07 -27.44 11.01
CA LEU A 472 -16.24 -28.17 11.54
C LEU A 472 -16.70 -29.33 10.65
N LYS A 473 -16.54 -29.23 9.33
CA LYS A 473 -16.94 -30.27 8.38
C LYS A 473 -16.05 -31.50 8.52
N ALA A 474 -16.61 -32.68 8.24
CA ALA A 474 -15.84 -33.93 8.21
C ALA A 474 -14.74 -33.85 7.12
N PRO A 475 -13.56 -34.44 7.36
CA PRO A 475 -12.51 -34.54 6.36
C PRO A 475 -12.98 -35.27 5.10
N THR A 476 -12.65 -34.74 3.94
CA THR A 476 -12.91 -35.38 2.63
C THR A 476 -11.78 -36.31 2.20
N ARG A 477 -10.66 -36.32 2.94
CA ARG A 477 -9.46 -37.15 2.71
C ARG A 477 -8.83 -37.57 4.04
N SER A 478 -7.90 -38.52 4.00
CA SER A 478 -7.08 -38.86 5.19
C SER A 478 -6.27 -37.64 5.63
N LEU A 479 -6.25 -37.39 6.93
CA LEU A 479 -5.44 -36.34 7.57
C LEU A 479 -4.24 -36.93 8.33
N GLU A 480 -3.93 -38.21 8.10
CA GLU A 480 -2.78 -38.87 8.72
C GLU A 480 -1.47 -38.18 8.33
N GLY A 481 -0.64 -37.85 9.30
CA GLY A 481 0.61 -37.12 9.10
C GLY A 481 0.46 -35.60 8.83
N VAL A 482 -0.76 -35.08 8.78
CA VAL A 482 -1.01 -33.62 8.62
C VAL A 482 -0.89 -32.95 9.99
N HIS A 483 -0.08 -31.87 10.05
CA HIS A 483 0.15 -31.06 11.25
C HIS A 483 0.45 -29.61 10.87
N ASP A 484 0.47 -28.70 11.86
CA ASP A 484 0.93 -27.33 11.67
C ASP A 484 2.37 -27.28 11.12
N PRO A 485 2.71 -26.27 10.31
CA PRO A 485 4.04 -26.13 9.70
C PRO A 485 5.13 -25.84 10.75
N THR A 486 6.39 -25.88 10.30
CA THR A 486 7.52 -25.55 11.18
C THR A 486 7.49 -24.08 11.63
N TRP A 487 8.42 -23.73 12.52
CA TRP A 487 8.52 -22.36 13.05
C TRP A 487 8.67 -21.28 11.95
N LYS A 488 9.23 -21.63 10.79
CA LYS A 488 9.45 -20.70 9.67
C LYS A 488 8.14 -20.12 9.12
N MET A 489 7.09 -20.92 9.09
CA MET A 489 5.76 -20.44 8.69
C MET A 489 4.90 -20.07 9.90
N SER A 490 5.03 -20.78 11.02
CA SER A 490 4.22 -20.57 12.22
C SER A 490 4.49 -19.24 12.93
N VAL A 491 5.77 -18.83 13.05
CA VAL A 491 6.13 -17.57 13.73
C VAL A 491 5.59 -16.33 13.00
N PRO A 492 5.71 -16.18 11.66
CA PRO A 492 5.04 -15.10 10.94
C PRO A 492 3.53 -15.05 11.16
N LEU A 493 2.84 -16.20 11.17
CA LEU A 493 1.41 -16.24 11.46
C LEU A 493 1.10 -15.74 12.87
N LEU A 494 1.84 -16.20 13.88
CA LEU A 494 1.64 -15.81 15.26
C LEU A 494 1.86 -14.30 15.48
N ILE A 495 2.95 -13.74 14.93
CA ILE A 495 3.25 -12.31 15.03
C ILE A 495 2.12 -11.48 14.42
N LEU A 496 1.67 -11.80 13.20
CA LEU A 496 0.59 -11.08 12.54
C LEU A 496 -0.75 -11.23 13.29
N ALA A 497 -1.02 -12.41 13.87
CA ALA A 497 -2.21 -12.63 14.68
C ALA A 497 -2.20 -11.78 15.96
N ILE A 498 -1.06 -11.73 16.66
CA ILE A 498 -0.86 -10.86 17.83
C ILE A 498 -1.05 -9.38 17.43
N LEU A 499 -0.49 -8.96 16.30
CA LEU A 499 -0.67 -7.59 15.79
C LEU A 499 -2.15 -7.27 15.52
N CYS A 500 -2.95 -8.20 14.97
CA CYS A 500 -4.39 -7.96 14.78
C CYS A 500 -5.12 -7.69 16.10
N VAL A 501 -4.72 -8.36 17.19
CA VAL A 501 -5.30 -8.15 18.52
C VAL A 501 -4.78 -6.86 19.17
N VAL A 502 -3.46 -6.65 19.16
CA VAL A 502 -2.82 -5.47 19.78
C VAL A 502 -3.29 -4.19 19.11
N LEU A 503 -3.33 -4.14 17.79
CA LEU A 503 -3.87 -2.97 17.07
C LEU A 503 -5.34 -2.73 17.40
N GLY A 504 -6.14 -3.74 17.71
CA GLY A 504 -7.51 -3.57 18.17
C GLY A 504 -7.60 -3.00 19.59
N LEU A 505 -6.93 -3.64 20.54
CA LEU A 505 -7.00 -3.28 21.96
C LEU A 505 -6.32 -1.94 22.29
N ALA A 506 -5.18 -1.66 21.64
CA ALA A 506 -4.43 -0.41 21.82
C ALA A 506 -4.91 0.73 20.89
N SER A 507 -6.02 0.56 20.19
CA SER A 507 -6.51 1.48 19.16
C SER A 507 -6.64 2.94 19.61
N PRO A 508 -7.12 3.30 20.84
CA PRO A 508 -7.20 4.71 21.23
C PRO A 508 -5.82 5.38 21.25
N TYR A 509 -4.83 4.69 21.80
CA TYR A 509 -3.46 5.19 21.85
C TYR A 509 -2.83 5.29 20.44
N ILE A 510 -3.02 4.27 19.60
CA ILE A 510 -2.49 4.23 18.24
C ILE A 510 -3.09 5.36 17.40
N ILE A 511 -4.40 5.60 17.52
CA ILE A 511 -5.07 6.66 16.77
C ILE A 511 -4.53 8.01 17.21
N GLU A 512 -4.48 8.29 18.51
CA GLU A 512 -4.02 9.57 19.04
C GLU A 512 -2.54 9.84 18.72
N LYS A 513 -1.66 8.84 18.90
CA LYS A 513 -0.20 9.05 18.82
C LYS A 513 0.40 8.77 17.45
N LEU A 514 -0.25 7.95 16.62
CA LEU A 514 0.31 7.56 15.33
C LEU A 514 -0.56 8.01 14.15
N ILE A 515 -1.86 7.74 14.18
CA ILE A 515 -2.74 8.01 13.03
C ILE A 515 -3.03 9.51 12.90
N THR A 516 -3.45 10.16 13.98
CA THR A 516 -3.79 11.59 13.95
C THR A 516 -2.61 12.46 13.51
N PRO A 517 -1.37 12.30 14.04
CA PRO A 517 -0.23 13.08 13.56
C PRO A 517 0.09 12.82 12.07
N ALA A 518 -0.04 11.58 11.60
CA ALA A 518 0.18 11.25 10.19
C ALA A 518 -0.84 11.93 9.26
N ILE A 519 -2.11 12.01 9.68
CA ILE A 519 -3.15 12.71 8.91
C ILE A 519 -2.96 14.23 8.94
N ILE A 520 -2.47 14.77 10.05
CA ILE A 520 -2.11 16.19 10.12
C ILE A 520 -1.02 16.51 9.11
N ASP A 521 0.05 15.72 9.04
CA ASP A 521 1.14 15.91 8.09
C ASP A 521 0.65 15.75 6.63
N LEU A 522 -0.20 14.76 6.33
CA LEU A 522 -0.73 14.51 4.99
C LEU A 522 -1.58 15.67 4.47
N ALA A 523 -2.48 16.22 5.31
CA ALA A 523 -3.62 16.96 4.81
C ALA A 523 -3.81 18.36 5.41
N TYR A 524 -3.23 18.64 6.58
CA TYR A 524 -3.48 19.89 7.32
C TYR A 524 -2.21 20.69 7.58
N ASN A 525 -1.03 20.09 7.49
CA ASN A 525 0.27 20.74 7.70
C ASN A 525 1.16 20.72 6.45
N THR A 526 0.55 20.87 5.27
CA THR A 526 1.26 20.91 3.99
C THR A 526 2.23 22.08 3.90
N SER A 527 2.02 23.14 4.72
CA SER A 527 2.96 24.26 4.81
C SER A 527 4.33 23.86 5.32
N ASP A 528 4.43 22.92 6.26
CA ASP A 528 5.73 22.45 6.77
C ASP A 528 6.42 21.54 5.75
N TYR A 529 5.65 20.72 5.03
CA TYR A 529 6.12 19.94 3.90
C TYR A 529 6.77 20.85 2.85
N ILE A 530 6.08 21.94 2.45
CA ILE A 530 6.59 22.92 1.50
C ILE A 530 7.83 23.65 2.05
N LYS A 531 7.77 24.16 3.29
CA LYS A 531 8.87 24.92 3.91
C LYS A 531 10.16 24.12 4.02
N GLU A 532 10.09 22.85 4.41
CA GLU A 532 11.28 22.03 4.60
C GLU A 532 12.03 21.79 3.28
N ALA A 533 11.31 21.54 2.19
CA ALA A 533 11.91 21.44 0.86
C ALA A 533 12.63 22.74 0.45
N PHE A 534 12.05 23.90 0.72
CA PHE A 534 12.67 25.20 0.41
C PHE A 534 13.78 25.62 1.36
N ASN A 535 13.73 25.23 2.65
CA ASN A 535 14.82 25.45 3.60
C ASN A 535 16.12 24.77 3.14
N ILE A 536 16.02 23.59 2.56
CA ILE A 536 17.17 22.90 1.98
C ILE A 536 17.71 23.66 0.78
N LEU A 537 16.85 24.16 -0.11
CA LEU A 537 17.28 25.01 -1.22
C LEU A 537 18.06 26.23 -0.69
N ALA A 538 17.51 26.96 0.27
CA ALA A 538 18.17 28.12 0.87
C ALA A 538 19.52 27.76 1.54
N SER A 539 19.61 26.62 2.24
CA SER A 539 20.83 26.17 2.86
C SER A 539 21.95 25.79 1.87
N ILE A 540 21.58 25.22 0.71
CA ILE A 540 22.52 24.84 -0.35
C ILE A 540 23.00 26.08 -1.10
N LEU A 541 22.14 27.06 -1.34
CA LEU A 541 22.49 28.31 -2.02
C LEU A 541 23.25 29.31 -1.14
N GLY A 542 23.56 28.94 0.12
CA GLY A 542 24.46 29.69 1.00
C GLY A 542 23.81 30.83 1.76
N GLY A 543 22.54 30.69 2.15
CA GLY A 543 21.91 31.58 3.16
C GLY A 543 22.06 33.09 2.86
N ARG A 544 21.76 33.52 1.64
CA ARG A 544 21.68 34.95 1.27
C ARG A 544 20.25 35.48 1.33
#